data_21d878bef081b7a15ea0b095713ebcf7
#
_entry.id   21d878bef081b7a15ea0b095713ebcf7
#
_cell.length_a   1.000
_cell.length_b   1.000
_cell.length_c   1.000
_cell.angle_alpha   90.00
_cell.angle_beta   90.00
_cell.angle_gamma   90.00
#
_symmetry.space_group_name_H-M   'P 1'
#
loop_
_entity.id
_entity.type
_entity.pdbx_description
1 polymer ?
#
loop_
_entity_poly.entity_id
_entity_poly.type
_entity_poly.pdbx_seq_one_letter_code
_entity_poly.pdbx_strand_id
1 'polypeptide(L)'
;MEISNNKKHFYAIGVSYKNANLKTRGDFSLSLEQKDSLTLEAKREGVEEILINSTCNRTEIYAHVNHPIQLINLLCKHSKGSLAVFNEIGYTHKNNAAFHHIFKVGTGLDSQILGDFEIIGQLKQGFFRAKKLGMGHGFMERLVNAVIQASKRIKTETKISSGATSVAFASVQYIINTIEDISEKNILLFGTGKIGRNTCENLIKHTENDHIVLINRTHEKAKHIAGKFNVLVKEYGELPTEVRKTDVLVVATGAQQPTISKDIIHKDTPLLILDLSIPSNVHSNVEELEHVTLINLDSLSQITNKALEDRRQYIPQAEIILEEVKEEFLQWLEHRQYVPALRALKAKLTAQQSSEIKNQEKKAVLKPEAVSVSDQMIQKITGQLANYLKENPNKASTTLDVIQEVFQLDIKAHE
;
A
#
# COMPACT_ATOMS: atom_id res chain seq x y z
N MET A 1 -19.79 -21.20 30.47
CA MET A 1 -19.02 -21.54 29.24
C MET A 1 -19.46 -20.57 28.18
N GLU A 2 -18.75 -19.47 28.04
CA GLU A 2 -18.98 -18.52 26.95
C GLU A 2 -18.56 -19.18 25.63
N ILE A 3 -19.51 -19.32 24.71
CA ILE A 3 -19.23 -19.69 23.32
C ILE A 3 -18.47 -18.50 22.75
N SER A 4 -17.16 -18.60 22.74
CA SER A 4 -16.26 -17.65 22.12
C SER A 4 -16.70 -17.50 20.66
N ASN A 5 -17.28 -16.32 20.37
CA ASN A 5 -17.70 -15.94 19.03
C ASN A 5 -16.42 -15.75 18.19
N ASN A 6 -15.96 -16.82 17.56
CA ASN A 6 -14.66 -16.93 16.85
C ASN A 6 -14.71 -16.25 15.47
N LYS A 7 -15.41 -15.10 15.39
CA LYS A 7 -15.59 -14.35 14.14
C LYS A 7 -14.38 -13.49 13.87
N LYS A 8 -13.64 -13.79 12.82
CA LYS A 8 -12.55 -12.95 12.30
C LYS A 8 -13.10 -11.59 11.85
N HIS A 9 -12.36 -10.54 12.14
CA HIS A 9 -12.66 -9.18 11.74
C HIS A 9 -11.51 -8.64 10.90
N PHE A 10 -11.82 -7.79 9.95
CA PHE A 10 -10.80 -7.08 9.19
C PHE A 10 -10.19 -5.97 10.04
N TYR A 11 -8.89 -6.02 10.21
CA TYR A 11 -8.13 -5.00 10.93
C TYR A 11 -7.08 -4.34 10.04
N ALA A 12 -6.88 -3.06 10.29
CA ALA A 12 -5.72 -2.30 9.87
C ALA A 12 -4.99 -1.84 11.13
N ILE A 13 -3.75 -2.29 11.32
CA ILE A 13 -2.90 -1.83 12.41
C ILE A 13 -1.67 -1.13 11.83
N GLY A 14 -1.13 -0.17 12.54
CA GLY A 14 0.09 0.47 12.05
C GLY A 14 0.60 1.62 12.88
N VAL A 15 1.70 2.18 12.37
CA VAL A 15 2.37 3.39 12.86
C VAL A 15 2.55 4.34 11.68
N SER A 16 2.26 5.62 11.85
CA SER A 16 2.39 6.61 10.78
C SER A 16 3.03 7.92 11.24
N TYR A 17 3.35 8.79 10.28
CA TYR A 17 3.90 10.12 10.50
C TYR A 17 3.03 11.01 11.40
N LYS A 18 1.74 10.70 11.56
CA LYS A 18 0.82 11.47 12.38
C LYS A 18 1.12 11.38 13.88
N ASN A 19 1.58 10.19 14.31
CA ASN A 19 1.75 9.87 15.72
C ASN A 19 3.18 9.49 16.09
N ALA A 20 4.08 9.34 15.09
CA ALA A 20 5.45 8.88 15.30
C ALA A 20 6.44 9.78 14.56
N ASN A 21 7.53 10.15 15.25
CA ASN A 21 8.65 10.83 14.64
C ASN A 21 9.43 9.90 13.68
N LEU A 22 10.39 10.49 12.95
CA LEU A 22 11.18 9.78 11.94
C LEU A 22 11.92 8.55 12.49
N LYS A 23 12.54 8.69 13.66
CA LYS A 23 13.28 7.61 14.32
C LYS A 23 12.35 6.44 14.68
N THR A 24 11.24 6.72 15.32
CA THR A 24 10.28 5.70 15.74
C THR A 24 9.62 5.01 14.53
N ARG A 25 9.31 5.75 13.46
CA ARG A 25 8.86 5.12 12.20
C ARG A 25 9.93 4.20 11.61
N GLY A 26 11.20 4.60 11.69
CA GLY A 26 12.33 3.79 11.28
C GLY A 26 12.44 2.47 12.05
N ASP A 27 12.17 2.48 13.36
CA ASP A 27 12.17 1.28 14.19
C ASP A 27 11.07 0.28 13.81
N PHE A 28 9.92 0.74 13.32
CA PHE A 28 8.84 -0.10 12.82
C PHE A 28 8.93 -0.41 11.32
N SER A 29 9.89 0.16 10.60
CA SER A 29 10.04 -0.09 9.16
C SER A 29 10.47 -1.54 8.89
N LEU A 30 9.99 -2.11 7.76
CA LEU A 30 10.25 -3.48 7.36
C LEU A 30 10.98 -3.53 6.03
N SER A 31 12.13 -4.18 6.00
CA SER A 31 12.83 -4.56 4.77
C SER A 31 12.00 -5.56 3.96
N LEU A 32 12.38 -5.81 2.72
CA LEU A 32 11.70 -6.80 1.89
C LEU A 32 11.75 -8.21 2.51
N GLU A 33 12.89 -8.59 3.08
CA GLU A 33 13.09 -9.88 3.74
C GLU A 33 12.22 -10.01 5.01
N GLN A 34 12.14 -8.94 5.80
CA GLN A 34 11.29 -8.90 6.99
C GLN A 34 9.80 -8.99 6.63
N LYS A 35 9.35 -8.35 5.55
CA LYS A 35 7.97 -8.48 5.03
C LYS A 35 7.66 -9.92 4.64
N ASP A 36 8.58 -10.62 3.97
CA ASP A 36 8.39 -12.02 3.60
C ASP A 36 8.33 -12.93 4.83
N SER A 37 9.26 -12.75 5.75
CA SER A 37 9.33 -13.54 6.98
C SER A 37 8.05 -13.36 7.82
N LEU A 38 7.57 -12.12 7.98
CA LEU A 38 6.32 -11.80 8.66
C LEU A 38 5.12 -12.44 7.95
N THR A 39 5.04 -12.34 6.62
CA THR A 39 3.96 -12.94 5.84
C THR A 39 3.90 -14.47 6.01
N LEU A 40 5.04 -15.14 5.98
CA LEU A 40 5.13 -16.60 6.17
C LEU A 40 4.81 -17.03 7.60
N GLU A 41 5.17 -16.21 8.59
CA GLU A 41 4.81 -16.48 9.98
C GLU A 41 3.31 -16.28 10.20
N ALA A 42 2.72 -15.21 9.70
CA ALA A 42 1.28 -14.98 9.74
C ALA A 42 0.51 -16.18 9.15
N LYS A 43 1.00 -16.76 8.05
CA LYS A 43 0.43 -17.98 7.47
C LYS A 43 0.45 -19.16 8.43
N ARG A 44 1.56 -19.38 9.14
CA ARG A 44 1.68 -20.47 10.14
C ARG A 44 0.75 -20.25 11.33
N GLU A 45 0.47 -19.00 11.69
CA GLU A 45 -0.46 -18.61 12.73
C GLU A 45 -1.94 -18.59 12.30
N GLY A 46 -2.26 -19.08 11.09
CA GLY A 46 -3.64 -19.23 10.61
C GLY A 46 -4.26 -17.95 10.04
N VAL A 47 -3.45 -16.94 9.73
CA VAL A 47 -3.92 -15.78 8.94
C VAL A 47 -4.04 -16.21 7.48
N GLU A 48 -5.21 -15.97 6.88
CA GLU A 48 -5.51 -16.42 5.51
C GLU A 48 -4.98 -15.48 4.44
N GLU A 49 -5.21 -14.19 4.63
CA GLU A 49 -4.78 -13.12 3.72
C GLU A 49 -4.14 -12.00 4.52
N ILE A 50 -3.06 -11.43 4.01
CA ILE A 50 -2.36 -10.31 4.64
C ILE A 50 -1.87 -9.33 3.57
N LEU A 51 -1.94 -8.04 3.88
CA LEU A 51 -1.31 -6.99 3.11
C LEU A 51 -0.40 -6.18 4.04
N ILE A 52 0.86 -6.05 3.68
CA ILE A 52 1.86 -5.25 4.42
C ILE A 52 2.27 -4.07 3.56
N ASN A 53 2.06 -2.87 4.09
CA ASN A 53 2.49 -1.61 3.50
C ASN A 53 3.50 -0.94 4.44
N SER A 54 4.78 -0.95 4.08
CA SER A 54 5.84 -0.26 4.84
C SER A 54 6.60 0.66 3.90
N THR A 55 6.48 1.94 4.17
CA THR A 55 6.98 3.07 3.39
C THR A 55 7.80 4.01 4.29
N CYS A 56 8.25 5.14 3.78
CA CYS A 56 8.89 6.19 4.60
C CYS A 56 7.94 6.83 5.64
N ASN A 57 6.64 6.84 5.41
CA ASN A 57 5.68 7.57 6.23
C ASN A 57 4.79 6.68 7.10
N ARG A 58 4.77 5.37 6.85
CA ARG A 58 3.94 4.42 7.60
C ARG A 58 4.38 2.99 7.45
N THR A 59 4.13 2.20 8.47
CA THR A 59 4.14 0.75 8.40
C THR A 59 2.80 0.23 8.88
N GLU A 60 2.10 -0.51 8.02
CA GLU A 60 0.73 -0.97 8.24
C GLU A 60 0.59 -2.45 7.85
N ILE A 61 -0.26 -3.15 8.59
CA ILE A 61 -0.68 -4.52 8.30
C ILE A 61 -2.20 -4.57 8.24
N TYR A 62 -2.71 -5.19 7.19
CA TYR A 62 -4.15 -5.38 6.95
C TYR A 62 -4.43 -6.88 6.84
N ALA A 63 -5.33 -7.41 7.66
CA ALA A 63 -5.70 -8.82 7.65
C ALA A 63 -7.02 -9.09 8.38
N HIS A 64 -7.60 -10.28 8.16
CA HIS A 64 -8.67 -10.82 8.98
C HIS A 64 -8.09 -11.65 10.12
N VAL A 65 -8.34 -11.23 11.35
CA VAL A 65 -7.93 -11.93 12.58
C VAL A 65 -9.02 -11.84 13.66
N ASN A 66 -8.94 -12.70 14.65
CA ASN A 66 -9.86 -12.65 15.79
C ASN A 66 -9.57 -11.44 16.69
N HIS A 67 -8.28 -11.11 16.88
CA HIS A 67 -7.86 -10.00 17.71
C HIS A 67 -6.63 -9.30 17.12
N PRO A 68 -6.58 -7.95 17.10
CA PRO A 68 -5.51 -7.19 16.45
C PRO A 68 -4.13 -7.40 17.09
N ILE A 69 -4.07 -7.85 18.35
CA ILE A 69 -2.81 -8.13 19.05
C ILE A 69 -1.93 -9.14 18.30
N GLN A 70 -2.53 -10.06 17.54
CA GLN A 70 -1.80 -11.01 16.72
C GLN A 70 -0.96 -10.27 15.67
N LEU A 71 -1.54 -9.32 14.97
CA LEU A 71 -0.84 -8.51 13.96
C LEU A 71 0.21 -7.59 14.58
N ILE A 72 -0.10 -7.02 15.76
CA ILE A 72 0.82 -6.13 16.50
C ILE A 72 2.05 -6.92 16.94
N ASN A 73 1.88 -8.11 17.49
CA ASN A 73 2.97 -8.98 17.90
C ASN A 73 3.85 -9.38 16.70
N LEU A 74 3.25 -9.74 15.56
CA LEU A 74 3.97 -10.02 14.32
C LEU A 74 4.79 -8.81 13.86
N LEU A 75 4.21 -7.61 13.89
CA LEU A 75 4.93 -6.39 13.53
C LEU A 75 6.13 -6.14 14.45
N CYS A 76 5.92 -6.20 15.77
CA CYS A 76 6.99 -5.96 16.75
C CYS A 76 8.10 -7.02 16.67
N LYS A 77 7.75 -8.28 16.39
CA LYS A 77 8.73 -9.38 16.26
C LYS A 77 9.64 -9.21 15.03
N HIS A 78 9.10 -8.70 13.93
CA HIS A 78 9.83 -8.56 12.67
C HIS A 78 10.44 -7.17 12.44
N SER A 79 10.20 -6.22 13.34
CA SER A 79 10.78 -4.87 13.32
C SER A 79 11.68 -4.65 14.54
N LYS A 80 12.21 -3.44 14.70
CA LYS A 80 12.90 -3.01 15.93
C LYS A 80 11.93 -2.38 16.95
N GLY A 81 10.67 -2.18 16.56
CA GLY A 81 9.63 -1.62 17.41
C GLY A 81 9.20 -2.57 18.51
N SER A 82 8.75 -2.01 19.64
CA SER A 82 8.26 -2.78 20.78
C SER A 82 6.76 -2.62 20.98
N LEU A 83 6.13 -3.59 21.64
CA LEU A 83 4.70 -3.54 22.01
C LEU A 83 4.38 -2.31 22.88
N ALA A 84 5.26 -1.94 23.80
CA ALA A 84 5.07 -0.78 24.66
C ALA A 84 4.98 0.51 23.81
N VAL A 85 5.92 0.72 22.90
CA VAL A 85 5.92 1.86 21.99
C VAL A 85 4.72 1.83 21.04
N PHE A 86 4.35 0.65 20.51
CA PHE A 86 3.17 0.53 19.66
C PHE A 86 1.89 0.95 20.40
N ASN A 87 1.72 0.58 21.67
CA ASN A 87 0.56 0.96 22.46
C ASN A 87 0.43 2.47 22.70
N GLU A 88 1.54 3.22 22.63
CA GLU A 88 1.54 4.68 22.80
C GLU A 88 1.21 5.41 21.50
N ILE A 89 1.77 4.95 20.38
CA ILE A 89 1.73 5.69 19.12
C ILE A 89 1.03 4.96 17.97
N GLY A 90 0.79 3.66 18.12
CA GLY A 90 0.15 2.84 17.12
C GLY A 90 -1.35 3.10 17.03
N TYR A 91 -1.94 2.69 15.93
CA TYR A 91 -3.38 2.72 15.74
C TYR A 91 -3.91 1.37 15.28
N THR A 92 -5.19 1.17 15.58
CA THR A 92 -5.92 -0.02 15.18
C THR A 92 -7.30 0.38 14.70
N HIS A 93 -7.61 0.03 13.45
CA HIS A 93 -8.94 0.21 12.86
C HIS A 93 -9.59 -1.16 12.63
N LYS A 94 -10.90 -1.24 12.81
CA LYS A 94 -11.66 -2.49 12.68
C LYS A 94 -12.76 -2.35 11.64
N ASN A 95 -12.94 -3.36 10.78
CA ASN A 95 -14.01 -3.48 9.79
C ASN A 95 -14.18 -2.20 8.93
N ASN A 96 -15.32 -1.52 8.99
CA ASN A 96 -15.60 -0.34 8.17
C ASN A 96 -14.57 0.79 8.37
N ALA A 97 -14.08 0.99 9.59
CA ALA A 97 -13.00 1.95 9.86
C ALA A 97 -11.69 1.53 9.18
N ALA A 98 -11.38 0.22 9.15
CA ALA A 98 -10.20 -0.28 8.46
C ALA A 98 -10.33 -0.15 6.92
N PHE A 99 -11.52 -0.38 6.37
CA PHE A 99 -11.78 -0.12 4.94
C PHE A 99 -11.64 1.35 4.61
N HIS A 100 -12.28 2.23 5.36
CA HIS A 100 -12.16 3.67 5.16
C HIS A 100 -10.70 4.13 5.24
N HIS A 101 -9.93 3.59 6.19
CA HIS A 101 -8.52 3.92 6.37
C HIS A 101 -7.68 3.51 5.14
N ILE A 102 -7.78 2.28 4.65
CA ILE A 102 -6.99 1.85 3.48
C ILE A 102 -7.37 2.64 2.22
N PHE A 103 -8.64 3.04 2.06
CA PHE A 103 -9.05 3.92 0.98
C PHE A 103 -8.41 5.30 1.10
N LYS A 104 -8.43 5.94 2.29
CA LYS A 104 -7.74 7.22 2.52
C LYS A 104 -6.24 7.14 2.25
N VAL A 105 -5.60 6.06 2.70
CA VAL A 105 -4.18 5.82 2.45
C VAL A 105 -3.90 5.69 0.95
N GLY A 106 -4.59 4.78 0.27
CA GLY A 106 -4.32 4.47 -1.14
C GLY A 106 -4.70 5.58 -2.12
N THR A 107 -5.58 6.50 -1.72
CA THR A 107 -5.93 7.69 -2.50
C THR A 107 -5.03 8.90 -2.21
N GLY A 108 -4.08 8.78 -1.26
CA GLY A 108 -3.21 9.87 -0.87
C GLY A 108 -3.88 10.96 -0.02
N LEU A 109 -5.14 10.77 0.41
CA LEU A 109 -5.84 11.68 1.31
C LEU A 109 -5.31 11.59 2.74
N ASP A 110 -4.67 10.47 3.10
CA ASP A 110 -3.97 10.27 4.36
C ASP A 110 -2.45 10.24 4.16
N SER A 111 -1.92 10.96 3.20
CA SER A 111 -0.48 11.09 2.98
C SER A 111 0.07 12.36 3.61
N GLN A 112 1.35 12.33 4.02
CA GLN A 112 2.04 13.51 4.56
C GLN A 112 2.07 14.65 3.53
N ILE A 113 2.24 14.29 2.26
CA ILE A 113 2.02 15.19 1.13
C ILE A 113 0.66 14.82 0.53
N LEU A 114 -0.33 15.71 0.68
CA LEU A 114 -1.68 15.51 0.20
C LEU A 114 -1.70 15.23 -1.31
N GLY A 115 -2.35 14.12 -1.71
CA GLY A 115 -2.42 13.71 -3.11
C GLY A 115 -1.14 13.02 -3.62
N ASP A 116 -0.30 12.50 -2.73
CA ASP A 116 0.81 11.62 -3.13
C ASP A 116 0.25 10.25 -3.56
N PHE A 117 0.14 10.07 -4.88
CA PHE A 117 -0.34 8.82 -5.49
C PHE A 117 0.74 7.73 -5.62
N GLU A 118 1.95 7.93 -5.08
CA GLU A 118 2.95 6.85 -5.05
C GLU A 118 2.53 5.72 -4.11
N ILE A 119 1.78 6.05 -3.06
CA ILE A 119 1.31 5.08 -2.06
C ILE A 119 0.46 3.96 -2.67
N ILE A 120 -0.37 4.23 -3.69
CA ILE A 120 -1.16 3.18 -4.34
C ILE A 120 -0.29 2.16 -5.07
N GLY A 121 0.84 2.61 -5.65
CA GLY A 121 1.84 1.72 -6.24
C GLY A 121 2.50 0.81 -5.20
N GLN A 122 2.75 1.34 -4.00
CA GLN A 122 3.32 0.58 -2.89
C GLN A 122 2.34 -0.44 -2.32
N LEU A 123 1.06 -0.09 -2.13
CA LEU A 123 -0.01 -1.02 -1.75
C LEU A 123 -0.15 -2.17 -2.77
N LYS A 124 -0.16 -1.84 -4.06
CA LYS A 124 -0.19 -2.82 -5.15
C LYS A 124 1.00 -3.78 -5.10
N GLN A 125 2.21 -3.27 -4.86
CA GLN A 125 3.41 -4.10 -4.72
C GLN A 125 3.33 -5.01 -3.49
N GLY A 126 2.83 -4.49 -2.35
CA GLY A 126 2.58 -5.27 -1.13
C GLY A 126 1.62 -6.43 -1.38
N PHE A 127 0.51 -6.17 -2.07
CA PHE A 127 -0.44 -7.21 -2.45
C PHE A 127 0.18 -8.28 -3.36
N PHE A 128 0.88 -7.89 -4.42
CA PHE A 128 1.52 -8.86 -5.31
C PHE A 128 2.57 -9.71 -4.60
N ARG A 129 3.27 -9.12 -3.62
CA ARG A 129 4.22 -9.86 -2.80
C ARG A 129 3.50 -10.91 -1.94
N ALA A 130 2.45 -10.52 -1.23
CA ALA A 130 1.61 -11.44 -0.47
C ALA A 130 1.03 -12.55 -1.36
N LYS A 131 0.54 -12.22 -2.57
CA LYS A 131 0.01 -13.18 -3.54
C LYS A 131 1.06 -14.21 -3.98
N LYS A 132 2.32 -13.80 -4.19
CA LYS A 132 3.44 -14.72 -4.51
C LYS A 132 3.72 -15.72 -3.38
N LEU A 133 3.49 -15.32 -2.13
CA LEU A 133 3.66 -16.18 -0.95
C LEU A 133 2.38 -16.99 -0.61
N GLY A 134 1.35 -16.90 -1.45
CA GLY A 134 0.08 -17.59 -1.24
C GLY A 134 -0.72 -17.03 -0.07
N MET A 135 -0.66 -15.70 0.14
CA MET A 135 -1.34 -14.94 1.19
C MET A 135 -2.12 -13.73 0.67
N GLY A 136 -2.38 -13.67 -0.64
CA GLY A 136 -3.18 -12.65 -1.30
C GLY A 136 -4.25 -13.32 -2.14
N HIS A 137 -5.48 -13.40 -1.66
CA HIS A 137 -6.60 -14.10 -2.28
C HIS A 137 -7.69 -13.12 -2.75
N GLY A 138 -8.85 -13.65 -3.05
CA GLY A 138 -9.90 -12.89 -3.73
C GLY A 138 -10.48 -11.70 -2.97
N PHE A 139 -10.53 -11.74 -1.63
CA PHE A 139 -10.99 -10.59 -0.85
C PHE A 139 -9.97 -9.43 -0.95
N MET A 140 -8.70 -9.70 -0.64
CA MET A 140 -7.65 -8.70 -0.66
C MET A 140 -7.44 -8.13 -2.08
N GLU A 141 -7.53 -8.99 -3.10
CA GLU A 141 -7.47 -8.58 -4.50
C GLU A 141 -8.59 -7.59 -4.86
N ARG A 142 -9.82 -7.88 -4.45
CA ARG A 142 -10.97 -7.00 -4.70
C ARG A 142 -10.83 -5.68 -3.95
N LEU A 143 -10.40 -5.71 -2.68
CA LEU A 143 -10.17 -4.52 -1.88
C LEU A 143 -9.11 -3.62 -2.52
N VAL A 144 -7.95 -4.18 -2.86
CA VAL A 144 -6.85 -3.41 -3.47
C VAL A 144 -7.26 -2.85 -4.83
N ASN A 145 -8.01 -3.60 -5.64
CA ASN A 145 -8.52 -3.11 -6.92
C ASN A 145 -9.53 -1.97 -6.75
N ALA A 146 -10.40 -2.02 -5.74
CA ALA A 146 -11.33 -0.93 -5.42
C ALA A 146 -10.55 0.34 -4.98
N VAL A 147 -9.52 0.19 -4.15
CA VAL A 147 -8.65 1.31 -3.75
C VAL A 147 -7.90 1.90 -4.96
N ILE A 148 -7.43 1.07 -5.89
CA ILE A 148 -6.82 1.52 -7.16
C ILE A 148 -7.83 2.29 -8.01
N GLN A 149 -9.07 1.82 -8.10
CA GLN A 149 -10.14 2.49 -8.82
C GLN A 149 -10.41 3.89 -8.23
N ALA A 150 -10.59 3.98 -6.91
CA ALA A 150 -10.78 5.26 -6.21
C ALA A 150 -9.60 6.22 -6.44
N SER A 151 -8.37 5.72 -6.28
CA SER A 151 -7.15 6.51 -6.49
C SER A 151 -7.06 7.04 -7.93
N LYS A 152 -7.39 6.21 -8.93
CA LYS A 152 -7.38 6.61 -10.34
C LYS A 152 -8.46 7.65 -10.62
N ARG A 153 -9.68 7.47 -10.13
CA ARG A 153 -10.78 8.42 -10.29
C ARG A 153 -10.45 9.78 -9.67
N ILE A 154 -9.99 9.79 -8.40
CA ILE A 154 -9.58 11.02 -7.72
C ILE A 154 -8.49 11.75 -8.50
N LYS A 155 -7.49 11.03 -9.00
CA LYS A 155 -6.41 11.62 -9.79
C LYS A 155 -6.90 12.25 -11.10
N THR A 156 -7.91 11.69 -11.75
CA THR A 156 -8.40 12.14 -13.05
C THR A 156 -9.56 13.12 -12.95
N GLU A 157 -10.41 12.99 -11.93
CA GLU A 157 -11.64 13.79 -11.77
C GLU A 157 -11.42 15.01 -10.85
N THR A 158 -10.28 15.08 -10.14
CA THR A 158 -9.95 16.23 -9.27
C THR A 158 -8.57 16.81 -9.60
N LYS A 159 -8.30 18.04 -9.17
CA LYS A 159 -6.98 18.68 -9.29
C LYS A 159 -6.09 18.45 -8.05
N ILE A 160 -6.44 17.50 -7.18
CA ILE A 160 -5.67 17.22 -5.95
C ILE A 160 -4.24 16.75 -6.24
N SER A 161 -3.98 16.23 -7.44
CA SER A 161 -2.67 15.82 -7.91
C SER A 161 -1.89 16.89 -8.67
N SER A 162 -2.44 18.11 -8.81
CA SER A 162 -1.76 19.20 -9.51
C SER A 162 -0.56 19.71 -8.70
N GLY A 163 0.59 19.94 -9.37
CA GLY A 163 1.84 20.39 -8.73
C GLY A 163 2.60 19.28 -7.99
N ALA A 164 3.38 19.61 -6.95
CA ALA A 164 4.25 18.68 -6.22
C ALA A 164 3.44 17.58 -5.49
N THR A 165 3.42 16.37 -6.03
CA THR A 165 2.65 15.24 -5.46
C THR A 165 3.54 14.17 -4.84
N SER A 166 4.86 14.26 -4.97
CA SER A 166 5.79 13.29 -4.38
C SER A 166 6.91 13.97 -3.61
N VAL A 167 7.45 13.24 -2.63
CA VAL A 167 8.65 13.65 -1.89
C VAL A 167 9.78 14.07 -2.85
N ALA A 168 9.96 13.30 -3.91
CA ALA A 168 11.01 13.58 -4.92
C ALA A 168 10.82 14.92 -5.62
N PHE A 169 9.60 15.27 -5.99
CA PHE A 169 9.31 16.56 -6.61
C PHE A 169 9.39 17.71 -5.58
N ALA A 170 8.87 17.47 -4.38
CA ALA A 170 8.93 18.45 -3.28
C ALA A 170 10.38 18.81 -2.93
N SER A 171 11.28 17.81 -2.87
CA SER A 171 12.71 18.06 -2.63
C SER A 171 13.36 18.90 -3.73
N VAL A 172 13.04 18.63 -4.99
CA VAL A 172 13.57 19.41 -6.12
C VAL A 172 13.04 20.86 -6.09
N GLN A 173 11.75 21.05 -5.80
CA GLN A 173 11.20 22.39 -5.64
C GLN A 173 11.85 23.17 -4.47
N TYR A 174 12.13 22.47 -3.37
CA TYR A 174 12.85 23.07 -2.24
C TYR A 174 14.25 23.51 -2.66
N ILE A 175 15.01 22.67 -3.37
CA ILE A 175 16.34 22.97 -3.89
C ILE A 175 16.29 24.22 -4.79
N ILE A 176 15.38 24.25 -5.77
CA ILE A 176 15.23 25.38 -6.70
C ILE A 176 14.92 26.69 -5.97
N ASN A 177 14.08 26.65 -4.94
CA ASN A 177 13.67 27.83 -4.20
C ASN A 177 14.74 28.30 -3.18
N THR A 178 15.72 27.46 -2.84
CA THR A 178 16.72 27.74 -1.81
C THR A 178 18.09 28.06 -2.37
N ILE A 179 18.44 27.45 -3.51
CA ILE A 179 19.76 27.56 -4.10
C ILE A 179 19.67 28.43 -5.38
N GLU A 180 20.38 29.54 -5.36
CA GLU A 180 20.54 30.39 -6.54
C GLU A 180 21.45 29.72 -7.58
N ASP A 181 21.19 29.98 -8.85
CA ASP A 181 21.96 29.47 -10.01
C ASP A 181 22.15 27.92 -9.97
N ILE A 182 21.08 27.21 -9.64
CA ILE A 182 21.09 25.76 -9.44
C ILE A 182 21.64 25.00 -10.67
N SER A 183 21.52 25.54 -11.86
CA SER A 183 22.07 24.95 -13.10
C SER A 183 23.60 24.81 -13.10
N GLU A 184 24.29 25.65 -12.32
CA GLU A 184 25.77 25.68 -12.21
C GLU A 184 26.29 24.95 -10.96
N LYS A 185 25.43 24.46 -10.08
CA LYS A 185 25.80 23.84 -8.81
C LYS A 185 26.09 22.35 -8.96
N ASN A 186 27.04 21.85 -8.18
CA ASN A 186 27.35 20.44 -8.12
C ASN A 186 26.31 19.72 -7.24
N ILE A 187 25.55 18.83 -7.84
CA ILE A 187 24.51 18.04 -7.15
C ILE A 187 24.97 16.59 -7.03
N LEU A 188 25.05 16.07 -5.82
CA LEU A 188 25.32 14.67 -5.56
C LEU A 188 24.03 13.97 -5.11
N LEU A 189 23.61 12.97 -5.87
CA LEU A 189 22.49 12.09 -5.51
C LEU A 189 23.05 10.75 -5.05
N PHE A 190 22.85 10.47 -3.76
CA PHE A 190 23.29 9.23 -3.13
C PHE A 190 22.11 8.29 -2.87
N GLY A 191 22.04 7.21 -3.66
CA GLY A 191 20.97 6.21 -3.61
C GLY A 191 20.10 6.20 -4.87
N THR A 192 19.80 4.99 -5.34
CA THR A 192 19.07 4.71 -6.59
C THR A 192 17.75 3.98 -6.34
N GLY A 193 17.22 4.07 -5.14
CA GLY A 193 15.87 3.61 -4.81
C GLY A 193 14.81 4.40 -5.59
N LYS A 194 13.54 4.10 -5.36
CA LYS A 194 12.43 4.77 -6.06
C LYS A 194 12.48 6.29 -5.88
N ILE A 195 12.68 6.77 -4.64
CA ILE A 195 12.79 8.21 -4.35
C ILE A 195 13.99 8.81 -5.07
N GLY A 196 15.19 8.22 -4.94
CA GLY A 196 16.40 8.74 -5.58
C GLY A 196 16.29 8.82 -7.10
N ARG A 197 15.72 7.78 -7.76
CA ARG A 197 15.49 7.81 -9.20
C ARG A 197 14.52 8.92 -9.60
N ASN A 198 13.40 9.05 -8.90
CA ASN A 198 12.40 10.09 -9.19
C ASN A 198 12.96 11.48 -8.91
N THR A 199 13.80 11.64 -7.90
CA THR A 199 14.49 12.91 -7.62
C THR A 199 15.48 13.25 -8.76
N CYS A 200 16.27 12.26 -9.22
CA CYS A 200 17.15 12.44 -10.36
C CYS A 200 16.40 12.93 -11.61
N GLU A 201 15.30 12.25 -11.96
CA GLU A 201 14.45 12.62 -13.10
C GLU A 201 13.89 14.05 -12.96
N ASN A 202 13.42 14.42 -11.77
CA ASN A 202 12.89 15.76 -11.52
C ASN A 202 13.99 16.83 -11.52
N LEU A 203 15.19 16.55 -10.99
CA LEU A 203 16.33 17.48 -11.05
C LEU A 203 16.64 17.81 -12.51
N ILE A 204 16.89 16.82 -13.34
CA ILE A 204 17.21 17.01 -14.75
C ILE A 204 16.13 17.80 -15.48
N LYS A 205 14.86 17.46 -15.22
CA LYS A 205 13.71 18.08 -15.90
C LYS A 205 13.46 19.53 -15.51
N HIS A 206 13.82 19.93 -14.30
CA HIS A 206 13.40 21.22 -13.73
C HIS A 206 14.54 22.16 -13.38
N THR A 207 15.82 21.73 -13.42
CA THR A 207 16.97 22.58 -13.06
C THR A 207 17.88 22.90 -14.24
N GLU A 208 17.70 22.20 -15.39
CA GLU A 208 18.64 22.33 -16.53
C GLU A 208 20.12 22.13 -16.14
N ASN A 209 20.35 21.37 -15.06
CA ASN A 209 21.67 21.14 -14.49
C ASN A 209 22.30 19.88 -15.08
N ASP A 210 23.54 19.98 -15.56
CA ASP A 210 24.33 18.89 -16.11
C ASP A 210 25.48 18.42 -15.18
N HIS A 211 25.62 19.06 -13.99
CA HIS A 211 26.60 18.73 -12.96
C HIS A 211 26.02 17.78 -11.89
N ILE A 212 25.20 16.79 -12.32
CA ILE A 212 24.58 15.81 -11.42
C ILE A 212 25.44 14.56 -11.38
N VAL A 213 25.92 14.21 -10.17
CA VAL A 213 26.64 12.97 -9.89
C VAL A 213 25.72 12.00 -9.17
N LEU A 214 25.71 10.73 -9.59
CA LEU A 214 24.93 9.66 -8.99
C LEU A 214 25.86 8.62 -8.38
N ILE A 215 25.70 8.34 -7.07
CA ILE A 215 26.39 7.28 -6.36
C ILE A 215 25.39 6.31 -5.76
N ASN A 216 25.69 5.03 -5.88
CA ASN A 216 24.93 3.97 -5.23
C ASN A 216 25.84 2.81 -4.81
N ARG A 217 25.56 2.15 -3.70
CA ARG A 217 26.31 0.98 -3.22
C ARG A 217 26.45 -0.11 -4.31
N THR A 218 25.40 -0.32 -5.11
CA THR A 218 25.44 -1.20 -6.28
C THR A 218 25.63 -0.34 -7.54
N HIS A 219 26.85 -0.29 -8.05
CA HIS A 219 27.24 0.55 -9.20
C HIS A 219 26.37 0.31 -10.44
N GLU A 220 26.08 -0.94 -10.77
CA GLU A 220 25.24 -1.30 -11.93
C GLU A 220 23.82 -0.72 -11.87
N LYS A 221 23.25 -0.55 -10.65
CA LYS A 221 21.96 0.14 -10.51
C LYS A 221 22.05 1.63 -10.83
N ALA A 222 23.16 2.26 -10.48
CA ALA A 222 23.42 3.66 -10.80
C ALA A 222 23.61 3.83 -12.32
N LYS A 223 24.40 3.00 -12.98
CA LYS A 223 24.57 2.99 -14.45
C LYS A 223 23.26 2.83 -15.20
N HIS A 224 22.39 1.93 -14.73
CA HIS A 224 21.09 1.72 -15.37
C HIS A 224 20.20 2.99 -15.35
N ILE A 225 20.29 3.78 -14.27
CA ILE A 225 19.56 5.06 -14.18
C ILE A 225 20.27 6.11 -15.02
N ALA A 226 21.58 6.23 -14.90
CA ALA A 226 22.37 7.19 -15.65
C ALA A 226 22.19 7.07 -17.17
N GLY A 227 22.12 5.84 -17.70
CA GLY A 227 21.88 5.60 -19.12
C GLY A 227 20.54 6.14 -19.65
N LYS A 228 19.61 6.46 -18.75
CA LYS A 228 18.33 7.10 -19.09
C LYS A 228 18.40 8.63 -19.06
N PHE A 229 19.29 9.19 -18.27
CA PHE A 229 19.25 10.60 -17.89
C PHE A 229 20.57 11.36 -18.16
N ASN A 230 21.58 10.72 -18.73
CA ASN A 230 22.89 11.33 -19.04
C ASN A 230 23.54 12.01 -17.80
N VAL A 231 23.52 11.32 -16.64
CA VAL A 231 24.17 11.79 -15.41
C VAL A 231 25.49 11.03 -15.17
N LEU A 232 26.44 11.67 -14.50
CA LEU A 232 27.73 11.06 -14.20
C LEU A 232 27.58 10.06 -13.05
N VAL A 233 28.08 8.84 -13.23
CA VAL A 233 28.10 7.81 -12.18
C VAL A 233 29.49 7.68 -11.61
N LYS A 234 29.58 7.64 -10.27
CA LYS A 234 30.82 7.42 -9.53
C LYS A 234 30.72 6.16 -8.67
N GLU A 235 31.86 5.61 -8.33
CA GLU A 235 31.96 4.44 -7.44
C GLU A 235 31.61 4.82 -6.00
N TYR A 236 31.12 3.84 -5.24
CA TYR A 236 30.75 4.07 -3.84
C TYR A 236 31.93 4.55 -2.98
N GLY A 237 33.16 4.06 -3.27
CA GLY A 237 34.37 4.50 -2.59
C GLY A 237 34.73 5.98 -2.80
N GLU A 238 34.21 6.61 -3.86
CA GLU A 238 34.43 8.03 -4.16
C GLU A 238 33.49 8.97 -3.37
N LEU A 239 32.51 8.42 -2.62
CA LEU A 239 31.51 9.20 -1.89
C LEU A 239 32.12 10.34 -1.06
N PRO A 240 33.17 10.13 -0.21
CA PRO A 240 33.75 11.22 0.58
C PRO A 240 34.39 12.31 -0.31
N THR A 241 34.93 11.94 -1.45
CA THR A 241 35.56 12.88 -2.39
C THR A 241 34.52 13.74 -3.12
N GLU A 242 33.42 13.12 -3.52
CA GLU A 242 32.35 13.81 -4.22
C GLU A 242 31.53 14.71 -3.27
N VAL A 243 31.31 14.29 -2.01
CA VAL A 243 30.67 15.12 -0.97
C VAL A 243 31.41 16.46 -0.78
N ARG A 244 32.75 16.46 -0.82
CA ARG A 244 33.55 17.71 -0.70
C ARG A 244 33.35 18.70 -1.83
N LYS A 245 32.96 18.27 -3.00
CA LYS A 245 32.74 19.12 -4.20
C LYS A 245 31.31 19.56 -4.35
N THR A 246 30.41 18.99 -3.59
CA THR A 246 28.97 19.08 -3.75
C THR A 246 28.43 20.33 -3.05
N ASP A 247 27.50 21.03 -3.70
CA ASP A 247 26.73 22.13 -3.13
C ASP A 247 25.37 21.66 -2.60
N VAL A 248 24.81 20.61 -3.24
CA VAL A 248 23.55 19.98 -2.84
C VAL A 248 23.72 18.47 -2.78
N LEU A 249 23.58 17.88 -1.59
CA LEU A 249 23.59 16.44 -1.38
C LEU A 249 22.16 15.92 -1.14
N VAL A 250 21.69 15.05 -1.99
CA VAL A 250 20.41 14.33 -1.79
C VAL A 250 20.70 12.90 -1.41
N VAL A 251 20.28 12.50 -0.21
CA VAL A 251 20.44 11.15 0.34
C VAL A 251 19.12 10.41 0.26
N ALA A 252 19.05 9.33 -0.52
CA ALA A 252 17.85 8.54 -0.76
C ALA A 252 18.16 7.05 -0.78
N THR A 253 18.79 6.56 0.29
CA THR A 253 19.24 5.17 0.43
C THR A 253 18.30 4.33 1.31
N GLY A 254 18.43 3.01 1.24
CA GLY A 254 17.75 2.08 2.14
C GLY A 254 18.69 1.46 3.18
N ALA A 255 19.81 2.12 3.50
CA ALA A 255 20.75 1.62 4.49
C ALA A 255 20.12 1.68 5.90
N GLN A 256 20.45 0.70 6.72
CA GLN A 256 19.90 0.57 8.08
C GLN A 256 20.69 1.39 9.11
N GLN A 257 21.81 1.96 8.71
CA GLN A 257 22.68 2.81 9.53
C GLN A 257 23.04 4.06 8.73
N PRO A 258 23.22 5.21 9.39
CA PRO A 258 23.68 6.44 8.75
C PRO A 258 25.03 6.22 8.06
N THR A 259 25.11 6.71 6.83
CA THR A 259 26.34 6.63 5.99
C THR A 259 27.01 7.98 5.81
N ILE A 260 26.29 9.07 6.02
CA ILE A 260 26.80 10.44 5.95
C ILE A 260 27.03 10.93 7.37
N SER A 261 28.26 11.19 7.74
CA SER A 261 28.65 11.79 9.03
C SER A 261 29.49 13.05 8.82
N LYS A 262 29.70 13.84 9.85
CA LYS A 262 30.56 15.03 9.77
C LYS A 262 31.98 14.70 9.33
N ASP A 263 32.46 13.46 9.58
CA ASP A 263 33.83 13.05 9.25
C ASP A 263 34.09 12.98 7.73
N ILE A 264 33.06 12.87 6.91
CA ILE A 264 33.20 12.88 5.44
C ILE A 264 32.90 14.26 4.82
N ILE A 265 32.37 15.20 5.64
CA ILE A 265 32.05 16.57 5.22
C ILE A 265 33.25 17.46 5.59
N HIS A 266 34.26 17.45 4.74
CA HIS A 266 35.48 18.29 4.92
C HIS A 266 35.40 19.54 4.02
N LYS A 267 34.38 20.37 4.21
CA LYS A 267 34.10 21.53 3.38
C LYS A 267 33.66 22.69 4.30
N ASP A 268 34.23 23.84 4.10
CA ASP A 268 33.87 25.07 4.85
C ASP A 268 32.92 25.99 4.08
N THR A 269 32.46 25.55 2.92
CA THR A 269 31.48 26.26 2.07
C THR A 269 30.07 25.73 2.31
N PRO A 270 29.02 26.54 2.08
CA PRO A 270 27.65 26.12 2.28
C PRO A 270 27.32 24.80 1.60
N LEU A 271 26.65 23.90 2.31
CA LEU A 271 26.19 22.62 1.82
C LEU A 271 24.74 22.40 2.24
N LEU A 272 23.86 22.20 1.26
CA LEU A 272 22.50 21.77 1.50
C LEU A 272 22.42 20.25 1.44
N ILE A 273 21.93 19.62 2.51
CA ILE A 273 21.70 18.18 2.56
C ILE A 273 20.20 17.90 2.70
N LEU A 274 19.64 17.10 1.80
CA LEU A 274 18.28 16.56 1.91
C LEU A 274 18.37 15.08 2.23
N ASP A 275 17.97 14.66 3.44
CA ASP A 275 17.87 13.25 3.81
C ASP A 275 16.43 12.76 3.60
N LEU A 276 16.22 12.05 2.50
CA LEU A 276 14.96 11.46 2.08
C LEU A 276 14.85 9.99 2.48
N SER A 277 15.78 9.50 3.31
CA SER A 277 15.90 8.10 3.72
C SER A 277 15.09 7.81 4.99
N ILE A 278 14.59 6.57 5.11
CA ILE A 278 14.08 6.03 6.37
C ILE A 278 14.59 4.59 6.51
N PRO A 279 15.27 4.32 7.63
CA PRO A 279 15.73 5.26 8.67
C PRO A 279 16.67 6.33 8.10
N SER A 280 16.86 7.44 8.84
CA SER A 280 17.78 8.51 8.45
C SER A 280 19.16 7.97 8.11
N ASN A 281 19.72 8.45 7.01
CA ASN A 281 21.04 8.05 6.55
C ASN A 281 22.10 9.16 6.72
N VAL A 282 21.70 10.29 7.25
CA VAL A 282 22.59 11.36 7.71
C VAL A 282 22.66 11.29 9.23
N HIS A 283 23.86 11.25 9.77
CA HIS A 283 24.10 11.20 11.22
C HIS A 283 23.79 12.57 11.84
N SER A 284 23.24 12.57 13.05
CA SER A 284 22.86 13.81 13.76
C SER A 284 24.02 14.77 14.02
N ASN A 285 25.27 14.26 14.10
CA ASN A 285 26.45 15.10 14.28
C ASN A 285 26.71 16.07 13.10
N VAL A 286 26.05 15.88 11.97
CA VAL A 286 26.16 16.79 10.81
C VAL A 286 25.50 18.15 11.11
N GLU A 287 24.50 18.18 11.99
CA GLU A 287 23.84 19.44 12.44
C GLU A 287 24.79 20.33 13.29
N GLU A 288 25.93 19.80 13.76
CA GLU A 288 26.95 20.57 14.47
C GLU A 288 27.78 21.47 13.53
N LEU A 289 27.65 21.30 12.21
CA LEU A 289 28.38 22.06 11.20
C LEU A 289 27.58 23.30 10.77
N GLU A 290 28.02 24.49 11.16
CA GLU A 290 27.29 25.75 10.91
C GLU A 290 27.05 26.05 9.42
N HIS A 291 27.91 25.57 8.53
CA HIS A 291 27.79 25.74 7.06
C HIS A 291 26.90 24.70 6.41
N VAL A 292 26.33 23.72 7.15
CA VAL A 292 25.46 22.69 6.64
C VAL A 292 24.01 22.97 6.98
N THR A 293 23.16 22.96 5.99
CA THR A 293 21.71 22.97 6.17
C THR A 293 21.17 21.56 5.93
N LEU A 294 20.73 20.89 7.00
CA LEU A 294 20.14 19.56 6.93
C LEU A 294 18.61 19.65 6.91
N ILE A 295 17.99 19.15 5.86
CA ILE A 295 16.54 19.02 5.71
C ILE A 295 16.19 17.54 5.65
N ASN A 296 15.42 17.08 6.60
CA ASN A 296 14.88 15.74 6.60
C ASN A 296 13.47 15.70 5.97
N LEU A 297 12.93 14.50 5.84
CA LEU A 297 11.63 14.28 5.21
C LEU A 297 10.48 15.02 5.92
N ASP A 298 10.50 15.09 7.25
CA ASP A 298 9.45 15.76 8.03
C ASP A 298 9.52 17.29 7.85
N SER A 299 10.71 17.87 7.90
CA SER A 299 10.94 19.28 7.64
C SER A 299 10.55 19.67 6.21
N LEU A 300 10.92 18.84 5.24
CA LEU A 300 10.54 19.05 3.84
C LEU A 300 9.03 19.09 3.66
N SER A 301 8.31 18.18 4.31
CA SER A 301 6.85 18.12 4.25
C SER A 301 6.17 19.34 4.86
N GLN A 302 6.73 19.89 5.95
CA GLN A 302 6.22 21.12 6.58
C GLN A 302 6.41 22.34 5.67
N ILE A 303 7.55 22.44 5.00
CA ILE A 303 7.87 23.57 4.11
C ILE A 303 6.98 23.55 2.86
N THR A 304 6.75 22.36 2.30
CA THR A 304 5.90 22.20 1.10
C THR A 304 4.41 22.35 1.39
N ASN A 305 3.98 22.30 2.65
CA ASN A 305 2.57 22.47 3.02
C ASN A 305 1.98 23.84 2.60
N LYS A 306 2.77 24.91 2.52
CA LYS A 306 2.27 26.21 2.00
C LYS A 306 1.81 26.13 0.53
N ALA A 307 2.53 25.37 -0.30
CA ALA A 307 2.13 25.14 -1.70
C ALA A 307 0.96 24.13 -1.83
N LEU A 308 0.56 23.49 -0.74
CA LEU A 308 -0.47 22.47 -0.70
C LEU A 308 -1.85 23.02 -0.27
N GLU A 309 -1.96 24.25 0.20
CA GLU A 309 -3.24 24.83 0.61
C GLU A 309 -4.26 24.86 -0.54
N ASP A 310 -3.80 25.15 -1.75
CA ASP A 310 -4.64 25.14 -2.94
C ASP A 310 -5.25 23.76 -3.27
N ARG A 311 -4.66 22.67 -2.75
CA ARG A 311 -5.18 21.31 -2.97
C ARG A 311 -6.27 20.95 -1.96
N ARG A 312 -6.26 21.56 -0.78
CA ARG A 312 -7.25 21.27 0.27
C ARG A 312 -8.67 21.52 -0.20
N GLN A 313 -8.87 22.50 -1.08
CA GLN A 313 -10.18 22.77 -1.68
C GLN A 313 -10.77 21.57 -2.45
N TYR A 314 -9.94 20.64 -2.93
CA TYR A 314 -10.38 19.45 -3.66
C TYR A 314 -10.63 18.24 -2.77
N ILE A 315 -10.34 18.31 -1.46
CA ILE A 315 -10.58 17.19 -0.51
C ILE A 315 -12.06 16.79 -0.50
N PRO A 316 -13.04 17.71 -0.40
CA PRO A 316 -14.44 17.29 -0.37
C PRO A 316 -14.87 16.51 -1.61
N GLN A 317 -14.43 16.92 -2.79
CA GLN A 317 -14.70 16.20 -4.04
C GLN A 317 -14.02 14.82 -4.06
N ALA A 318 -12.80 14.74 -3.60
CA ALA A 318 -12.07 13.47 -3.50
C ALA A 318 -12.70 12.50 -2.49
N GLU A 319 -13.20 13.02 -1.36
CA GLU A 319 -13.91 12.21 -0.36
C GLU A 319 -15.24 11.65 -0.90
N ILE A 320 -15.99 12.41 -1.69
CA ILE A 320 -17.19 11.92 -2.36
C ILE A 320 -16.86 10.72 -3.26
N ILE A 321 -15.84 10.85 -4.11
CA ILE A 321 -15.41 9.76 -5.00
C ILE A 321 -14.94 8.55 -4.21
N LEU A 322 -14.20 8.77 -3.11
CA LEU A 322 -13.75 7.70 -2.23
C LEU A 322 -14.95 6.94 -1.64
N GLU A 323 -15.93 7.67 -1.10
CA GLU A 323 -17.11 7.06 -0.49
C GLU A 323 -17.94 6.27 -1.51
N GLU A 324 -18.12 6.78 -2.73
CA GLU A 324 -18.81 6.05 -3.81
C GLU A 324 -18.18 4.70 -4.10
N VAL A 325 -16.85 4.67 -4.32
CA VAL A 325 -16.14 3.41 -4.64
C VAL A 325 -16.06 2.47 -3.43
N LYS A 326 -15.93 3.02 -2.23
CA LYS A 326 -15.97 2.24 -0.99
C LYS A 326 -17.33 1.58 -0.80
N GLU A 327 -18.42 2.30 -1.05
CA GLU A 327 -19.77 1.77 -0.95
C GLU A 327 -20.02 0.63 -1.96
N GLU A 328 -19.57 0.79 -3.22
CA GLU A 328 -19.58 -0.30 -4.20
C GLU A 328 -18.84 -1.56 -3.69
N PHE A 329 -17.70 -1.37 -3.02
CA PHE A 329 -16.94 -2.47 -2.41
C PHE A 329 -17.70 -3.11 -1.24
N LEU A 330 -18.32 -2.32 -0.37
CA LEU A 330 -19.10 -2.84 0.77
C LEU A 330 -20.33 -3.62 0.30
N GLN A 331 -21.03 -3.14 -0.71
CA GLN A 331 -22.15 -3.86 -1.34
C GLN A 331 -21.67 -5.20 -1.94
N TRP A 332 -20.51 -5.21 -2.62
CA TRP A 332 -19.94 -6.47 -3.10
C TRP A 332 -19.61 -7.42 -1.93
N LEU A 333 -19.10 -6.90 -0.82
CA LEU A 333 -18.77 -7.69 0.36
C LEU A 333 -20.02 -8.30 1.01
N GLU A 334 -21.09 -7.54 1.11
CA GLU A 334 -22.39 -8.04 1.57
C GLU A 334 -22.92 -9.18 0.67
N HIS A 335 -22.85 -8.98 -0.65
CA HIS A 335 -23.30 -10.01 -1.58
C HIS A 335 -22.45 -11.28 -1.53
N ARG A 336 -21.16 -11.17 -1.17
CA ARG A 336 -20.27 -12.32 -1.06
C ARG A 336 -20.74 -13.34 -0.02
N GLN A 337 -21.40 -12.92 1.04
CA GLN A 337 -21.93 -13.81 2.07
C GLN A 337 -22.97 -14.81 1.51
N TYR A 338 -23.60 -14.47 0.39
CA TYR A 338 -24.62 -15.33 -0.23
C TYR A 338 -24.01 -16.40 -1.17
N VAL A 339 -22.77 -16.23 -1.57
CA VAL A 339 -22.10 -17.12 -2.53
C VAL A 339 -22.04 -18.59 -2.06
N PRO A 340 -21.73 -18.90 -0.79
CA PRO A 340 -21.74 -20.29 -0.33
C PRO A 340 -23.09 -20.94 -0.49
N ALA A 341 -24.17 -20.28 -0.11
CA ALA A 341 -25.55 -20.78 -0.24
C ALA A 341 -25.94 -21.01 -1.70
N LEU A 342 -25.64 -20.03 -2.57
CA LEU A 342 -25.90 -20.15 -4.01
C LEU A 342 -25.10 -21.31 -4.64
N ARG A 343 -23.85 -21.52 -4.23
CA ARG A 343 -23.03 -22.67 -4.70
C ARG A 343 -23.60 -23.99 -4.20
N ALA A 344 -23.98 -24.08 -2.93
CA ALA A 344 -24.59 -25.27 -2.36
C ALA A 344 -25.92 -25.62 -3.07
N LEU A 345 -26.77 -24.62 -3.31
CA LEU A 345 -28.01 -24.79 -4.06
C LEU A 345 -27.72 -25.31 -5.49
N LYS A 346 -26.80 -24.65 -6.20
CA LYS A 346 -26.41 -25.10 -7.55
C LYS A 346 -25.89 -26.52 -7.56
N ALA A 347 -25.03 -26.89 -6.63
CA ALA A 347 -24.50 -28.25 -6.50
C ALA A 347 -25.63 -29.28 -6.23
N LYS A 348 -26.57 -28.95 -5.34
CA LYS A 348 -27.72 -29.81 -5.04
C LYS A 348 -28.60 -30.02 -6.26
N LEU A 349 -28.95 -28.94 -6.97
CA LEU A 349 -29.76 -29.04 -8.20
C LEU A 349 -29.04 -29.83 -9.29
N THR A 350 -27.73 -29.67 -9.47
CA THR A 350 -26.92 -30.45 -10.43
C THR A 350 -26.86 -31.92 -10.03
N ALA A 351 -26.75 -32.25 -8.75
CA ALA A 351 -26.77 -33.62 -8.27
C ALA A 351 -28.14 -34.28 -8.51
N GLN A 352 -29.24 -33.59 -8.26
CA GLN A 352 -30.59 -34.05 -8.57
C GLN A 352 -30.79 -34.29 -10.07
N GLN A 353 -30.36 -33.36 -10.92
CA GLN A 353 -30.35 -33.48 -12.37
C GLN A 353 -29.58 -34.76 -12.81
N SER A 354 -28.34 -34.92 -12.31
CA SER A 354 -27.51 -36.10 -12.66
C SER A 354 -28.14 -37.42 -12.26
N SER A 355 -28.83 -37.44 -11.12
CA SER A 355 -29.59 -38.63 -10.67
C SER A 355 -30.76 -38.93 -11.59
N GLU A 356 -31.51 -37.90 -12.00
CA GLU A 356 -32.65 -38.06 -12.88
C GLU A 356 -32.23 -38.46 -14.30
N ILE A 357 -31.17 -37.89 -14.84
CA ILE A 357 -30.57 -38.28 -16.12
C ILE A 357 -30.23 -39.80 -16.12
N LYS A 358 -29.54 -40.28 -15.08
CA LYS A 358 -29.20 -41.70 -14.95
C LYS A 358 -30.45 -42.61 -14.90
N ASN A 359 -31.51 -42.15 -14.25
CA ASN A 359 -32.77 -42.88 -14.19
C ASN A 359 -33.45 -42.93 -15.55
N GLN A 360 -33.43 -41.85 -16.34
CA GLN A 360 -34.02 -41.77 -17.67
C GLN A 360 -33.19 -42.53 -18.70
N GLU A 361 -31.86 -42.55 -18.60
CA GLU A 361 -30.99 -43.38 -19.41
C GLU A 361 -31.31 -44.88 -19.25
N LYS A 362 -31.50 -45.33 -17.99
CA LYS A 362 -31.91 -46.72 -17.71
C LYS A 362 -33.26 -47.08 -18.33
N LYS A 363 -34.15 -46.09 -18.50
CA LYS A 363 -35.48 -46.27 -19.11
C LYS A 363 -35.47 -46.05 -20.64
N ALA A 364 -34.30 -45.78 -21.26
CA ALA A 364 -34.12 -45.46 -22.67
C ALA A 364 -34.99 -44.29 -23.19
N VAL A 365 -35.30 -43.32 -22.37
CA VAL A 365 -36.22 -42.18 -22.68
C VAL A 365 -35.47 -40.85 -22.82
N LEU A 366 -34.16 -40.81 -22.53
CA LEU A 366 -33.40 -39.55 -22.49
C LEU A 366 -33.19 -38.99 -23.91
N LYS A 367 -33.61 -37.71 -24.10
CA LYS A 367 -33.25 -36.91 -25.27
C LYS A 367 -32.05 -36.04 -24.96
N PRO A 368 -31.00 -35.96 -25.82
CA PRO A 368 -29.81 -35.16 -25.58
C PRO A 368 -30.10 -33.67 -25.29
N GLU A 369 -31.13 -33.10 -25.92
CA GLU A 369 -31.56 -31.72 -25.75
C GLU A 369 -32.08 -31.43 -24.34
N ALA A 370 -32.63 -32.42 -23.63
CA ALA A 370 -33.16 -32.28 -22.29
C ALA A 370 -32.07 -31.97 -21.26
N VAL A 371 -30.84 -32.44 -21.44
CA VAL A 371 -29.69 -32.18 -20.56
C VAL A 371 -29.29 -30.71 -20.65
N SER A 372 -29.17 -30.18 -21.88
CA SER A 372 -28.82 -28.77 -22.10
C SER A 372 -29.88 -27.82 -21.55
N VAL A 373 -31.16 -28.15 -21.71
CA VAL A 373 -32.27 -27.35 -21.18
C VAL A 373 -32.28 -27.34 -19.66
N SER A 374 -32.02 -28.49 -19.02
CA SER A 374 -31.99 -28.56 -17.54
C SER A 374 -30.79 -27.79 -16.94
N ASP A 375 -29.62 -27.80 -17.59
CA ASP A 375 -28.47 -26.95 -17.19
C ASP A 375 -28.80 -25.45 -17.25
N GLN A 376 -29.48 -25.03 -18.32
CA GLN A 376 -29.93 -23.62 -18.46
C GLN A 376 -30.96 -23.26 -17.39
N MET A 377 -31.85 -24.17 -17.02
CA MET A 377 -32.81 -23.95 -15.94
C MET A 377 -32.12 -23.79 -14.58
N ILE A 378 -31.15 -24.63 -14.25
CA ILE A 378 -30.37 -24.49 -13.01
C ILE A 378 -29.65 -23.14 -12.95
N GLN A 379 -29.02 -22.72 -14.05
CA GLN A 379 -28.38 -21.39 -14.12
C GLN A 379 -29.39 -20.26 -13.96
N LYS A 380 -30.56 -20.37 -14.58
CA LYS A 380 -31.61 -19.32 -14.51
C LYS A 380 -32.18 -19.22 -13.10
N ILE A 381 -32.48 -20.34 -12.43
CA ILE A 381 -33.00 -20.36 -11.06
C ILE A 381 -32.00 -19.76 -10.09
N THR A 382 -30.73 -20.21 -10.14
CA THR A 382 -29.67 -19.70 -9.26
C THR A 382 -29.35 -18.23 -9.55
N GLY A 383 -29.44 -17.79 -10.81
CA GLY A 383 -29.28 -16.41 -11.21
C GLY A 383 -30.41 -15.50 -10.71
N GLN A 384 -31.68 -15.96 -10.83
CA GLN A 384 -32.84 -15.21 -10.29
C GLN A 384 -32.76 -15.07 -8.78
N LEU A 385 -32.35 -16.12 -8.06
CA LEU A 385 -32.15 -16.04 -6.63
C LEU A 385 -31.04 -15.06 -6.25
N ALA A 386 -29.90 -15.10 -6.96
CA ALA A 386 -28.81 -14.17 -6.75
C ALA A 386 -29.25 -12.70 -6.94
N ASN A 387 -30.05 -12.44 -7.99
CA ASN A 387 -30.60 -11.11 -8.24
C ASN A 387 -31.60 -10.69 -7.14
N TYR A 388 -32.49 -11.59 -6.72
CA TYR A 388 -33.43 -11.30 -5.63
C TYR A 388 -32.72 -10.94 -4.33
N LEU A 389 -31.68 -11.71 -3.94
CA LEU A 389 -30.90 -11.44 -2.73
C LEU A 389 -30.19 -10.09 -2.82
N LYS A 390 -29.73 -9.73 -4.02
CA LYS A 390 -29.09 -8.43 -4.28
C LYS A 390 -30.07 -7.26 -4.16
N GLU A 391 -31.25 -7.41 -4.69
CA GLU A 391 -32.30 -6.37 -4.70
C GLU A 391 -33.01 -6.23 -3.35
N ASN A 392 -32.96 -7.27 -2.51
CA ASN A 392 -33.67 -7.34 -1.22
C ASN A 392 -32.73 -7.66 -0.04
N PRO A 393 -31.71 -6.84 0.26
CA PRO A 393 -30.73 -7.15 1.29
C PRO A 393 -31.36 -7.37 2.69
N ASN A 394 -32.44 -6.63 3.01
CA ASN A 394 -33.15 -6.76 4.28
C ASN A 394 -33.88 -8.11 4.45
N LYS A 395 -34.16 -8.82 3.35
CA LYS A 395 -34.81 -10.14 3.36
C LYS A 395 -33.84 -11.27 3.06
N ALA A 396 -32.59 -10.96 2.72
CA ALA A 396 -31.66 -11.93 2.21
C ALA A 396 -31.33 -13.05 3.22
N SER A 397 -31.11 -12.71 4.50
CA SER A 397 -30.88 -13.69 5.56
C SER A 397 -32.04 -14.67 5.68
N THR A 398 -33.26 -14.14 5.88
CA THR A 398 -34.46 -14.98 6.00
C THR A 398 -34.72 -15.84 4.76
N THR A 399 -34.47 -15.29 3.56
CA THR A 399 -34.60 -16.03 2.30
C THR A 399 -33.60 -17.18 2.23
N LEU A 400 -32.35 -16.95 2.66
CA LEU A 400 -31.33 -17.98 2.69
C LEU A 400 -31.66 -19.09 3.69
N ASP A 401 -32.17 -18.74 4.88
CA ASP A 401 -32.57 -19.71 5.89
C ASP A 401 -33.67 -20.63 5.34
N VAL A 402 -34.69 -20.08 4.70
CA VAL A 402 -35.77 -20.84 4.03
C VAL A 402 -35.22 -21.77 2.93
N ILE A 403 -34.35 -21.25 2.07
CA ILE A 403 -33.75 -22.05 0.98
C ILE A 403 -32.87 -23.17 1.56
N GLN A 404 -32.11 -22.88 2.58
CA GLN A 404 -31.27 -23.86 3.26
C GLN A 404 -32.13 -25.00 3.85
N GLU A 405 -33.22 -24.67 4.48
CA GLU A 405 -34.15 -25.63 5.03
C GLU A 405 -34.87 -26.46 3.94
N VAL A 406 -35.49 -25.77 2.96
CA VAL A 406 -36.26 -26.40 1.88
C VAL A 406 -35.40 -27.34 1.03
N PHE A 407 -34.20 -26.92 0.67
CA PHE A 407 -33.30 -27.74 -0.17
C PHE A 407 -32.35 -28.61 0.64
N GLN A 408 -32.42 -28.56 1.99
CA GLN A 408 -31.52 -29.31 2.90
C GLN A 408 -30.06 -29.10 2.51
N LEU A 409 -29.67 -27.81 2.39
CA LEU A 409 -28.32 -27.46 1.97
C LEU A 409 -27.36 -27.60 3.16
N ASP A 410 -26.32 -28.40 2.97
CA ASP A 410 -25.21 -28.48 3.91
C ASP A 410 -24.24 -27.35 3.59
N ILE A 411 -24.54 -26.16 4.11
CA ILE A 411 -23.64 -25.03 4.00
C ILE A 411 -22.63 -25.17 5.13
N LYS A 412 -21.56 -25.93 4.89
CA LYS A 412 -20.38 -25.79 5.73
C LYS A 412 -19.96 -24.33 5.61
N ALA A 413 -19.99 -23.62 6.74
CA ALA A 413 -19.39 -22.31 6.87
C ALA A 413 -17.91 -22.47 6.48
N HIS A 414 -17.61 -22.28 5.21
CA HIS A 414 -16.26 -22.03 4.79
C HIS A 414 -15.97 -20.60 5.28
N GLU A 415 -15.36 -20.54 6.44
CA GLU A 415 -14.70 -19.38 7.04
C GLU A 415 -13.76 -18.66 6.09
#